data_8fd1b21d0874cb28f586d242e03dedc0
#
_entry.id   8fd1b21d0874cb28f586d242e03dedc0
#
_cell.length_a   1.000
_cell.length_b   1.000
_cell.length_c   1.000
_cell.angle_alpha   90.00
_cell.angle_beta   90.00
_cell.angle_gamma   90.00
#
_symmetry.space_group_name_H-M   'P 1'
#
loop_
_entity.id
_entity.type
_entity.pdbx_description
1 polymer ?
#
loop_
_entity_poly.entity_id
_entity_poly.type
_entity_poly.pdbx_seq_one_letter_code
_entity_poly.pdbx_strand_id
1 'polypeptide(L)'
;MQTQAATADAALKPNARRAPGPKGNLITGVLSDLRKEKLKTLVDLKHAYGDVVRMPVVIDIYIVTHPDHVKYVLQDNHLNYSKGFNYRRMEPFLGRGLLTAEGEEHLRNRRLAQPAFHKQRIAGFADLMQRHTAKMLDGWAPGASMDLHAQMMKLTLAVVGEALFSSDVSTRADDVGSALSQVLEITNHRFESIFVPPKFFPTPENLRFHRALAVLDKLVSDLLAERRKTEVVQHDLLAMLMEARTEDGKEGMSDRQLRDEVMTMVLAGHETTANALTWAF
;
A
#
# COMPACT_ATOMS: atom_id res chain seq x y z
N MET A 1 27.74 -7.93 12.53
CA MET A 1 28.06 -6.49 12.62
C MET A 1 26.80 -5.79 13.08
N GLN A 2 26.87 -5.16 14.24
CA GLN A 2 25.74 -4.53 14.92
C GLN A 2 25.35 -3.26 14.19
N THR A 3 24.13 -3.22 13.70
CA THR A 3 23.52 -2.01 13.15
C THR A 3 23.21 -1.08 14.32
N GLN A 4 24.05 -0.06 14.53
CA GLN A 4 23.77 1.04 15.44
C GLN A 4 22.51 1.75 14.97
N ALA A 5 21.42 1.61 15.74
CA ALA A 5 20.31 2.52 15.69
C ALA A 5 20.85 3.92 16.06
N ALA A 6 21.01 4.76 15.05
CA ALA A 6 21.32 6.17 15.26
C ALA A 6 20.14 6.80 16.00
N THR A 7 20.26 6.94 17.29
CA THR A 7 19.48 7.88 18.08
C THR A 7 19.91 9.28 17.65
N ALA A 8 19.22 9.80 16.65
CA ALA A 8 19.39 11.18 16.24
C ALA A 8 18.68 12.08 17.24
N ASP A 9 19.33 12.30 18.37
CA ASP A 9 19.17 13.50 19.16
C ASP A 9 19.96 14.62 18.45
N ALA A 10 19.51 14.97 17.24
CA ALA A 10 20.01 16.13 16.54
C ALA A 10 19.50 17.36 17.29
N ALA A 11 20.30 17.85 18.22
CA ALA A 11 20.10 19.12 18.90
C ALA A 11 19.76 20.16 17.82
N LEU A 12 18.51 20.61 17.80
CA LEU A 12 18.02 21.68 16.94
C LEU A 12 18.99 22.87 17.09
N LYS A 13 19.49 23.36 15.96
CA LYS A 13 20.29 24.60 15.95
C LYS A 13 19.56 25.63 16.81
N PRO A 14 20.22 26.34 17.71
CA PRO A 14 19.56 27.19 18.71
C PRO A 14 18.65 28.29 18.14
N ASN A 15 18.60 28.51 16.82
CA ASN A 15 17.77 29.48 16.11
C ASN A 15 16.78 28.87 15.13
N ALA A 16 16.55 27.56 15.15
CA ALA A 16 15.52 26.96 14.28
C ALA A 16 14.12 27.40 14.74
N ARG A 17 13.44 28.22 13.94
CA ARG A 17 12.02 28.56 14.18
C ARG A 17 11.20 27.30 14.04
N ARG A 18 10.45 26.94 15.07
CA ARG A 18 9.46 25.86 14.97
C ARG A 18 8.34 26.29 14.03
N ALA A 19 7.87 25.37 13.19
CA ALA A 19 6.71 25.66 12.36
C ALA A 19 5.49 26.00 13.22
N PRO A 20 4.62 26.92 12.74
CA PRO A 20 3.39 27.29 13.43
C PRO A 20 2.47 26.08 13.58
N GLY A 21 1.58 26.14 14.55
CA GLY A 21 0.61 25.09 14.77
C GLY A 21 -0.17 25.26 16.06
N PRO A 22 -1.22 24.45 16.27
CA PRO A 22 -2.04 24.52 17.46
C PRO A 22 -1.20 24.18 18.72
N LYS A 23 -1.58 24.76 19.86
CA LYS A 23 -0.93 24.41 21.13
C LYS A 23 -1.27 22.98 21.57
N GLY A 24 -2.41 22.44 21.11
CA GLY A 24 -2.94 21.17 21.55
C GLY A 24 -3.40 21.19 23.01
N ASN A 25 -4.07 20.16 23.47
CA ASN A 25 -4.27 19.97 24.91
C ASN A 25 -3.09 19.19 25.51
N LEU A 26 -2.92 19.27 26.85
CA LEU A 26 -1.77 18.71 27.57
C LEU A 26 -1.62 17.18 27.44
N ILE A 27 -2.69 16.45 27.13
CA ILE A 27 -2.71 14.98 27.18
C ILE A 27 -2.78 14.38 25.77
N THR A 28 -3.67 14.89 24.90
CA THR A 28 -3.97 14.31 23.58
C THR A 28 -3.51 15.18 22.42
N GLY A 29 -3.03 16.38 22.67
CA GLY A 29 -2.68 17.33 21.60
C GLY A 29 -3.88 17.61 20.71
N VAL A 30 -3.74 17.36 19.41
CA VAL A 30 -4.81 17.47 18.40
C VAL A 30 -5.42 16.11 18.02
N LEU A 31 -5.07 15.02 18.72
CA LEU A 31 -5.55 13.66 18.40
C LEU A 31 -7.07 13.52 18.51
N SER A 32 -7.70 14.23 19.46
CA SER A 32 -9.16 14.20 19.63
C SER A 32 -9.89 14.71 18.38
N ASP A 33 -9.37 15.78 17.80
CA ASP A 33 -10.00 16.43 16.64
C ASP A 33 -9.74 15.62 15.37
N LEU A 34 -8.53 15.08 15.20
CA LEU A 34 -8.18 14.16 14.14
C LEU A 34 -9.04 12.87 14.16
N ARG A 35 -9.43 12.38 15.34
CA ARG A 35 -10.29 11.20 15.45
C ARG A 35 -11.74 11.48 15.08
N LYS A 36 -12.23 12.69 15.36
CA LYS A 36 -13.62 13.06 15.07
C LYS A 36 -13.84 13.40 13.60
N GLU A 37 -13.01 14.29 13.05
CA GLU A 37 -13.16 14.83 11.70
C GLU A 37 -11.79 15.03 11.04
N LYS A 38 -11.13 13.93 10.69
CA LYS A 38 -9.75 13.92 10.20
C LYS A 38 -9.49 14.91 9.05
N LEU A 39 -10.27 14.80 7.97
CA LEU A 39 -10.07 15.62 6.78
C LEU A 39 -10.34 17.11 7.06
N LYS A 40 -11.42 17.41 7.77
CA LYS A 40 -11.75 18.78 8.15
C LYS A 40 -10.65 19.38 9.01
N THR A 41 -10.17 18.66 10.02
CA THR A 41 -9.09 19.12 10.89
C THR A 41 -7.81 19.45 10.10
N LEU A 42 -7.42 18.61 9.13
CA LEU A 42 -6.23 18.86 8.31
C LEU A 42 -6.39 20.12 7.44
N VAL A 43 -7.58 20.33 6.86
CA VAL A 43 -7.90 21.51 6.05
C VAL A 43 -7.93 22.77 6.91
N ASP A 44 -8.59 22.73 8.07
CA ASP A 44 -8.67 23.85 9.00
C ASP A 44 -7.27 24.25 9.52
N LEU A 45 -6.41 23.29 9.82
CA LEU A 45 -5.04 23.56 10.23
C LEU A 45 -4.22 24.23 9.12
N LYS A 46 -4.37 23.79 7.87
CA LYS A 46 -3.73 24.47 6.74
C LYS A 46 -4.19 25.91 6.61
N HIS A 47 -5.49 26.16 6.70
CA HIS A 47 -6.05 27.51 6.59
C HIS A 47 -5.60 28.41 7.74
N ALA A 48 -5.51 27.89 8.96
CA ALA A 48 -5.12 28.66 10.13
C ALA A 48 -3.62 28.95 10.24
N TYR A 49 -2.75 28.04 9.76
CA TYR A 49 -1.32 28.09 10.02
C TYR A 49 -0.44 28.09 8.77
N GLY A 50 -1.01 27.87 7.58
CA GLY A 50 -0.28 27.86 6.31
C GLY A 50 0.19 26.48 5.86
N ASP A 51 1.19 26.45 4.99
CA ASP A 51 1.59 25.24 4.24
C ASP A 51 2.53 24.28 4.99
N VAL A 52 3.07 24.70 6.13
CA VAL A 52 3.86 23.84 7.02
C VAL A 52 3.31 23.98 8.44
N VAL A 53 2.60 22.99 8.91
CA VAL A 53 1.92 23.01 10.20
C VAL A 53 2.49 21.94 11.12
N ARG A 54 2.91 22.34 12.31
CA ARG A 54 3.30 21.42 13.37
C ARG A 54 2.07 21.00 14.16
N MET A 55 1.82 19.69 14.24
CA MET A 55 0.81 19.10 15.11
C MET A 55 1.48 18.44 16.31
N PRO A 56 1.30 18.95 17.52
CA PRO A 56 1.79 18.32 18.73
C PRO A 56 0.87 17.14 19.09
N VAL A 57 1.36 15.94 18.86
CA VAL A 57 0.79 14.68 19.37
C VAL A 57 1.80 14.03 20.30
N VAL A 58 1.87 12.72 20.40
CA VAL A 58 2.93 12.05 21.21
C VAL A 58 4.32 12.38 20.66
N ILE A 59 4.44 12.51 19.36
CA ILE A 59 5.59 13.05 18.63
C ILE A 59 5.13 14.23 17.79
N ASP A 60 6.03 15.14 17.44
CA ASP A 60 5.70 16.23 16.52
C ASP A 60 5.46 15.67 15.11
N ILE A 61 4.26 15.86 14.60
CA ILE A 61 3.91 15.57 13.22
C ILE A 61 3.83 16.88 12.44
N TYR A 62 4.39 16.91 11.25
CA TYR A 62 4.34 18.07 10.37
C TYR A 62 3.47 17.76 9.15
N ILE A 63 2.48 18.63 8.90
CA ILE A 63 1.72 18.64 7.65
C ILE A 63 2.44 19.56 6.69
N VAL A 64 2.71 19.08 5.48
CA VAL A 64 3.35 19.84 4.41
C VAL A 64 2.45 19.80 3.19
N THR A 65 1.97 20.97 2.73
CA THR A 65 0.97 21.06 1.66
C THR A 65 1.43 21.83 0.44
N HIS A 66 2.46 22.68 0.52
CA HIS A 66 2.97 23.40 -0.64
C HIS A 66 3.68 22.44 -1.60
N PRO A 67 3.38 22.50 -2.91
CA PRO A 67 3.98 21.59 -3.91
C PRO A 67 5.50 21.55 -3.88
N ASP A 68 6.17 22.70 -3.72
CA ASP A 68 7.63 22.75 -3.67
C ASP A 68 8.20 22.05 -2.42
N HIS A 69 7.55 22.18 -1.28
CA HIS A 69 7.95 21.48 -0.07
C HIS A 69 7.74 19.98 -0.20
N VAL A 70 6.60 19.56 -0.81
CA VAL A 70 6.33 18.14 -1.10
C VAL A 70 7.37 17.59 -2.07
N LYS A 71 7.69 18.33 -3.14
CA LYS A 71 8.74 17.97 -4.08
C LYS A 71 10.11 17.84 -3.39
N TYR A 72 10.46 18.79 -2.54
CA TYR A 72 11.70 18.75 -1.77
C TYR A 72 11.81 17.47 -0.93
N VAL A 73 10.76 17.11 -0.19
CA VAL A 73 10.75 15.91 0.66
C VAL A 73 10.79 14.63 -0.15
N LEU A 74 9.98 14.54 -1.23
CA LEU A 74 9.78 13.29 -1.96
C LEU A 74 10.78 13.06 -3.11
N GLN A 75 11.41 14.11 -3.63
CA GLN A 75 12.30 14.05 -4.79
C GLN A 75 13.69 14.64 -4.49
N ASP A 76 13.76 15.94 -4.20
CA ASP A 76 15.02 16.65 -4.21
C ASP A 76 15.94 16.25 -3.04
N ASN A 77 15.37 15.90 -1.90
CA ASN A 77 16.08 15.53 -0.67
C ASN A 77 15.56 14.23 -0.05
N HIS A 78 15.00 13.34 -0.85
CA HIS A 78 14.35 12.09 -0.39
C HIS A 78 15.28 11.19 0.46
N LEU A 79 16.58 11.22 0.23
CA LEU A 79 17.54 10.43 1.01
C LEU A 79 17.65 10.86 2.49
N ASN A 80 17.20 12.08 2.81
CA ASN A 80 17.18 12.59 4.18
C ASN A 80 15.89 12.25 4.95
N TYR A 81 14.97 11.52 4.31
CA TYR A 81 13.68 11.13 4.86
C TYR A 81 13.50 9.63 4.79
N SER A 82 12.92 9.05 5.82
CA SER A 82 12.54 7.64 5.86
C SER A 82 11.02 7.50 6.00
N LYS A 83 10.50 6.33 5.66
CA LYS A 83 9.08 6.01 5.87
C LYS A 83 8.77 6.01 7.37
N GLY A 84 7.63 6.57 7.75
CA GLY A 84 7.22 6.65 9.15
C GLY A 84 7.04 5.26 9.78
N PHE A 85 7.14 5.19 11.11
CA PHE A 85 7.01 3.95 11.88
C PHE A 85 5.70 3.18 11.58
N ASN A 86 4.67 3.85 11.09
CA ASN A 86 3.41 3.23 10.71
C ASN A 86 3.57 2.22 9.57
N TYR A 87 4.52 2.41 8.64
CA TYR A 87 4.78 1.46 7.56
C TYR A 87 5.21 0.09 8.09
N ARG A 88 5.90 0.03 9.23
CA ARG A 88 6.25 -1.23 9.90
C ARG A 88 5.03 -2.01 10.37
N ARG A 89 3.90 -1.34 10.59
CA ARG A 89 2.63 -2.00 10.94
C ARG A 89 2.01 -2.74 9.75
N MET A 90 2.42 -2.40 8.52
CA MET A 90 2.02 -3.09 7.29
C MET A 90 2.90 -4.29 6.96
N GLU A 91 4.13 -4.38 7.50
CA GLU A 91 5.05 -5.48 7.24
C GLU A 91 4.46 -6.89 7.50
N PRO A 92 3.59 -7.12 8.51
CA PRO A 92 2.96 -8.43 8.70
C PRO A 92 2.13 -8.89 7.52
N PHE A 93 1.60 -7.95 6.75
CA PHE A 93 0.77 -8.19 5.57
C PHE A 93 1.60 -8.12 4.29
N LEU A 94 2.30 -7.02 4.07
CA LEU A 94 3.03 -6.73 2.82
C LEU A 94 4.46 -7.24 2.81
N GLY A 95 4.97 -7.75 3.95
CA GLY A 95 6.36 -8.09 4.06
C GLY A 95 7.27 -6.89 3.82
N ARG A 96 8.38 -7.11 3.10
CA ARG A 96 9.34 -6.08 2.70
C ARG A 96 9.29 -5.83 1.18
N GLY A 97 8.08 -5.73 0.63
CA GLY A 97 7.85 -5.33 -0.75
C GLY A 97 8.13 -3.84 -0.99
N LEU A 98 7.93 -3.39 -2.22
CA LEU A 98 8.26 -2.03 -2.69
C LEU A 98 7.66 -0.92 -1.81
N LEU A 99 6.46 -1.13 -1.26
CA LEU A 99 5.81 -0.13 -0.40
C LEU A 99 6.46 0.00 0.98
N THR A 100 6.94 -1.09 1.56
CA THR A 100 7.44 -1.16 2.95
C THR A 100 8.96 -1.14 3.06
N ALA A 101 9.67 -1.59 2.02
CA ALA A 101 11.14 -1.57 1.97
C ALA A 101 11.69 -0.13 1.99
N GLU A 102 12.91 0.04 2.50
CA GLU A 102 13.61 1.31 2.58
C GLU A 102 15.05 1.19 2.08
N GLY A 103 15.69 2.35 1.84
CA GLY A 103 17.11 2.45 1.47
C GLY A 103 17.48 1.61 0.25
N GLU A 104 18.58 0.89 0.34
CA GLU A 104 19.13 0.04 -0.72
C GLU A 104 18.16 -1.06 -1.17
N GLU A 105 17.42 -1.66 -0.24
CA GLU A 105 16.45 -2.70 -0.55
C GLU A 105 15.28 -2.15 -1.40
N HIS A 106 14.75 -0.98 -1.04
CA HIS A 106 13.73 -0.30 -1.86
C HIS A 106 14.25 0.03 -3.27
N LEU A 107 15.46 0.56 -3.39
CA LEU A 107 16.06 0.90 -4.68
C LEU A 107 16.26 -0.36 -5.53
N ARG A 108 16.73 -1.45 -4.93
CA ARG A 108 16.88 -2.73 -5.61
C ARG A 108 15.53 -3.28 -6.10
N ASN A 109 14.54 -3.36 -5.22
CA ASN A 109 13.21 -3.86 -5.57
C ASN A 109 12.56 -3.01 -6.68
N ARG A 110 12.70 -1.68 -6.61
CA ARG A 110 12.20 -0.76 -7.62
C ARG A 110 12.85 -0.99 -8.98
N ARG A 111 14.18 -1.15 -9.05
CA ARG A 111 14.89 -1.43 -10.31
C ARG A 111 14.47 -2.74 -10.94
N LEU A 112 14.29 -3.79 -10.11
CA LEU A 112 13.82 -5.09 -10.57
C LEU A 112 12.38 -5.07 -11.10
N ALA A 113 11.49 -4.29 -10.48
CA ALA A 113 10.09 -4.19 -10.88
C ALA A 113 9.84 -3.21 -12.03
N GLN A 114 10.67 -2.17 -12.19
CA GLN A 114 10.44 -1.07 -13.13
C GLN A 114 10.22 -1.50 -14.59
N PRO A 115 10.93 -2.49 -15.18
CA PRO A 115 10.72 -2.93 -16.55
C PRO A 115 9.29 -3.41 -16.83
N ALA A 116 8.60 -3.94 -15.81
CA ALA A 116 7.22 -4.41 -15.92
C ALA A 116 6.21 -3.28 -16.19
N PHE A 117 6.55 -2.05 -15.84
CA PHE A 117 5.70 -0.86 -16.00
C PHE A 117 6.06 -0.03 -17.24
N HIS A 118 6.75 -0.61 -18.21
CA HIS A 118 7.03 0.08 -19.47
C HIS A 118 5.74 0.43 -20.22
N LYS A 119 5.70 1.64 -20.82
CA LYS A 119 4.53 2.21 -21.50
C LYS A 119 3.87 1.26 -22.50
N GLN A 120 4.65 0.50 -23.27
CA GLN A 120 4.12 -0.45 -24.24
C GLN A 120 3.34 -1.61 -23.60
N ARG A 121 3.76 -2.05 -22.40
CA ARG A 121 3.07 -3.12 -21.67
C ARG A 121 1.78 -2.63 -21.05
N ILE A 122 1.80 -1.43 -20.49
CA ILE A 122 0.59 -0.80 -19.93
C ILE A 122 -0.46 -0.60 -21.03
N ALA A 123 -0.05 -0.23 -22.23
CA ALA A 123 -0.98 -0.11 -23.38
C ALA A 123 -1.69 -1.43 -23.70
N GLY A 124 -1.01 -2.58 -23.54
CA GLY A 124 -1.60 -3.90 -23.75
C GLY A 124 -2.70 -4.27 -22.74
N PHE A 125 -2.79 -3.58 -21.61
CA PHE A 125 -3.86 -3.83 -20.63
C PHE A 125 -5.20 -3.17 -20.98
N ALA A 126 -5.25 -2.28 -21.97
CA ALA A 126 -6.48 -1.58 -22.34
C ALA A 126 -7.58 -2.55 -22.79
N ASP A 127 -7.26 -3.51 -23.69
CA ASP A 127 -8.21 -4.51 -24.16
C ASP A 127 -8.71 -5.43 -23.04
N LEU A 128 -7.81 -5.77 -22.10
CA LEU A 128 -8.12 -6.55 -20.91
C LEU A 128 -9.11 -5.80 -20.01
N MET A 129 -8.84 -4.54 -19.71
CA MET A 129 -9.73 -3.69 -18.93
C MET A 129 -11.10 -3.55 -19.57
N GLN A 130 -11.14 -3.38 -20.92
CA GLN A 130 -12.39 -3.29 -21.66
C GLN A 130 -13.20 -4.59 -21.57
N ARG A 131 -12.57 -5.76 -21.73
CA ARG A 131 -13.25 -7.05 -21.64
C ARG A 131 -13.86 -7.29 -20.25
N HIS A 132 -13.10 -7.03 -19.17
CA HIS A 132 -13.63 -7.18 -17.82
C HIS A 132 -14.75 -6.20 -17.51
N THR A 133 -14.65 -4.97 -18.01
CA THR A 133 -15.69 -3.95 -17.84
C THR A 133 -16.96 -4.35 -18.59
N ALA A 134 -16.87 -4.79 -19.85
CA ALA A 134 -18.01 -5.27 -20.63
C ALA A 134 -18.68 -6.46 -19.91
N LYS A 135 -17.91 -7.46 -19.48
CA LYS A 135 -18.44 -8.63 -18.74
C LYS A 135 -19.17 -8.22 -17.46
N MET A 136 -18.68 -7.22 -16.75
CA MET A 136 -19.35 -6.69 -15.55
C MET A 136 -20.69 -6.03 -15.93
N LEU A 137 -20.68 -5.17 -16.96
CA LEU A 137 -21.88 -4.44 -17.42
C LEU A 137 -22.96 -5.39 -17.97
N ASP A 138 -22.59 -6.47 -18.65
CA ASP A 138 -23.52 -7.50 -19.13
C ASP A 138 -24.31 -8.16 -17.99
N GLY A 139 -23.76 -8.15 -16.78
CA GLY A 139 -24.44 -8.64 -15.57
C GLY A 139 -25.39 -7.62 -14.92
N TRP A 140 -25.46 -6.38 -15.40
CA TRP A 140 -26.29 -5.34 -14.82
C TRP A 140 -27.66 -5.28 -15.48
N ALA A 141 -28.72 -5.29 -14.67
CA ALA A 141 -30.07 -5.15 -15.15
C ALA A 141 -30.58 -3.71 -14.96
N PRO A 142 -31.30 -3.12 -15.95
CA PRO A 142 -31.93 -1.81 -15.79
C PRO A 142 -32.83 -1.76 -14.56
N GLY A 143 -32.66 -0.73 -13.72
CA GLY A 143 -33.42 -0.54 -12.48
C GLY A 143 -32.98 -1.40 -11.30
N ALA A 144 -31.95 -2.23 -11.43
CA ALA A 144 -31.39 -2.98 -10.30
C ALA A 144 -30.66 -2.02 -9.35
N SER A 145 -30.85 -2.24 -8.04
CA SER A 145 -30.06 -1.60 -7.00
C SER A 145 -28.85 -2.47 -6.69
N MET A 146 -27.66 -1.86 -6.63
CA MET A 146 -26.42 -2.59 -6.36
C MET A 146 -25.47 -1.77 -5.49
N ASP A 147 -24.57 -2.46 -4.80
CA ASP A 147 -23.41 -1.84 -4.17
C ASP A 147 -22.33 -1.60 -5.22
N LEU A 148 -22.20 -0.34 -5.66
CA LEU A 148 -21.22 0.04 -6.69
C LEU A 148 -19.78 -0.21 -6.23
N HIS A 149 -19.46 0.05 -4.95
CA HIS A 149 -18.12 -0.21 -4.43
C HIS A 149 -17.76 -1.69 -4.53
N ALA A 150 -18.68 -2.59 -4.15
CA ALA A 150 -18.46 -4.02 -4.29
C ALA A 150 -18.25 -4.45 -5.75
N GLN A 151 -18.96 -3.83 -6.71
CA GLN A 151 -18.76 -4.09 -8.15
C GLN A 151 -17.38 -3.61 -8.62
N MET A 152 -16.97 -2.41 -8.23
CA MET A 152 -15.65 -1.86 -8.59
C MET A 152 -14.51 -2.69 -7.97
N MET A 153 -14.68 -3.17 -6.74
CA MET A 153 -13.73 -4.09 -6.10
C MET A 153 -13.57 -5.39 -6.90
N LYS A 154 -14.66 -6.01 -7.34
CA LYS A 154 -14.62 -7.22 -8.19
C LYS A 154 -13.95 -6.96 -9.53
N LEU A 155 -14.31 -5.86 -10.19
CA LEU A 155 -13.73 -5.47 -11.48
C LEU A 155 -12.22 -5.28 -11.37
N THR A 156 -11.78 -4.46 -10.43
CA THR A 156 -10.36 -4.13 -10.29
C THR A 156 -9.52 -5.33 -9.87
N LEU A 157 -10.05 -6.23 -9.03
CA LEU A 157 -9.36 -7.47 -8.68
C LEU A 157 -9.22 -8.40 -9.89
N ALA A 158 -10.25 -8.53 -10.71
CA ALA A 158 -10.18 -9.34 -11.93
C ALA A 158 -9.16 -8.77 -12.94
N VAL A 159 -9.16 -7.43 -13.13
CA VAL A 159 -8.20 -6.75 -13.99
C VAL A 159 -6.76 -6.94 -13.47
N VAL A 160 -6.52 -6.73 -12.18
CA VAL A 160 -5.19 -6.89 -11.56
C VAL A 160 -4.73 -8.35 -11.66
N GLY A 161 -5.61 -9.31 -11.39
CA GLY A 161 -5.31 -10.73 -11.47
C GLY A 161 -4.84 -11.16 -12.86
N GLU A 162 -5.56 -10.75 -13.90
CA GLU A 162 -5.18 -11.08 -15.27
C GLU A 162 -3.98 -10.27 -15.76
N ALA A 163 -3.93 -8.97 -15.47
CA ALA A 163 -2.84 -8.09 -15.93
C ALA A 163 -1.49 -8.44 -15.30
N LEU A 164 -1.47 -8.75 -14.00
CA LEU A 164 -0.25 -8.97 -13.27
C LEU A 164 0.20 -10.44 -13.24
N PHE A 165 -0.74 -11.38 -13.35
CA PHE A 165 -0.46 -12.81 -13.15
C PHE A 165 -0.95 -13.70 -14.28
N SER A 166 -1.57 -13.14 -15.34
CA SER A 166 -2.22 -13.89 -16.42
C SER A 166 -3.13 -15.02 -15.90
N SER A 167 -3.70 -14.83 -14.74
CA SER A 167 -4.53 -15.81 -14.04
C SER A 167 -5.93 -15.28 -13.80
N ASP A 168 -6.93 -16.11 -14.11
CA ASP A 168 -8.31 -15.79 -13.79
C ASP A 168 -8.56 -16.02 -12.28
N VAL A 169 -8.39 -14.97 -11.51
CA VAL A 169 -8.70 -14.97 -10.07
C VAL A 169 -10.18 -14.74 -9.79
N SER A 170 -11.03 -14.62 -10.81
CA SER A 170 -12.45 -14.31 -10.64
C SER A 170 -13.21 -15.35 -9.84
N THR A 171 -12.83 -16.62 -9.93
CA THR A 171 -13.42 -17.72 -9.13
C THR A 171 -13.09 -17.63 -7.65
N ARG A 172 -12.04 -16.91 -7.27
CA ARG A 172 -11.61 -16.66 -5.90
C ARG A 172 -11.82 -15.21 -5.46
N ALA A 173 -12.44 -14.38 -6.32
CA ALA A 173 -12.53 -12.93 -6.11
C ALA A 173 -13.26 -12.58 -4.80
N ASP A 174 -14.31 -13.29 -4.44
CA ASP A 174 -15.06 -13.03 -3.22
C ASP A 174 -14.24 -13.38 -1.96
N ASP A 175 -13.53 -14.50 -1.95
CA ASP A 175 -12.68 -14.91 -0.82
C ASP A 175 -11.46 -13.99 -0.68
N VAL A 176 -10.80 -13.69 -1.78
CA VAL A 176 -9.60 -12.81 -1.82
C VAL A 176 -9.99 -11.39 -1.48
N GLY A 177 -11.07 -10.86 -2.05
CA GLY A 177 -11.58 -9.52 -1.76
C GLY A 177 -11.99 -9.38 -0.29
N SER A 178 -12.70 -10.37 0.25
CA SER A 178 -13.07 -10.40 1.67
C SER A 178 -11.84 -10.46 2.59
N ALA A 179 -10.89 -11.32 2.28
CA ALA A 179 -9.64 -11.44 3.05
C ALA A 179 -8.82 -10.14 3.00
N LEU A 180 -8.69 -9.52 1.82
CA LEU A 180 -7.98 -8.26 1.65
C LEU A 180 -8.65 -7.12 2.44
N SER A 181 -9.98 -6.99 2.34
CA SER A 181 -10.75 -6.00 3.09
C SER A 181 -10.58 -6.17 4.60
N GLN A 182 -10.61 -7.40 5.11
CA GLN A 182 -10.40 -7.69 6.54
C GLN A 182 -8.98 -7.32 7.00
N VAL A 183 -7.96 -7.65 6.21
CA VAL A 183 -6.56 -7.29 6.54
C VAL A 183 -6.39 -5.78 6.57
N LEU A 184 -6.99 -5.06 5.61
CA LEU A 184 -6.93 -3.59 5.53
C LEU A 184 -7.68 -2.93 6.68
N GLU A 185 -8.91 -3.37 6.98
CA GLU A 185 -9.68 -2.87 8.12
C GLU A 185 -8.90 -2.98 9.42
N ILE A 186 -8.34 -4.17 9.70
CA ILE A 186 -7.55 -4.42 10.90
C ILE A 186 -6.27 -3.59 10.90
N THR A 187 -5.60 -3.46 9.75
CA THR A 187 -4.39 -2.65 9.63
C THR A 187 -4.67 -1.18 9.86
N ASN A 188 -5.75 -0.63 9.29
CA ASN A 188 -6.18 0.74 9.52
C ASN A 188 -6.56 0.98 10.98
N HIS A 189 -7.30 0.08 11.60
CA HIS A 189 -7.59 0.15 13.03
C HIS A 189 -6.31 0.18 13.88
N ARG A 190 -5.29 -0.60 13.53
CA ARG A 190 -3.98 -0.59 14.20
C ARG A 190 -3.20 0.69 13.97
N PHE A 191 -3.34 1.36 12.82
CA PHE A 191 -2.73 2.67 12.60
C PHE A 191 -3.26 3.74 13.54
N GLU A 192 -4.54 3.70 13.86
CA GLU A 192 -5.21 4.65 14.74
C GLU A 192 -5.09 4.29 16.22
N SER A 193 -4.71 3.05 16.53
CA SER A 193 -4.61 2.55 17.89
C SER A 193 -3.30 2.94 18.55
N ILE A 194 -3.38 3.48 19.76
CA ILE A 194 -2.19 3.76 20.59
C ILE A 194 -1.56 2.45 21.06
N PHE A 195 -2.39 1.47 21.40
CA PHE A 195 -1.97 0.15 21.86
C PHE A 195 -2.43 -0.93 20.89
N VAL A 196 -1.48 -1.71 20.39
CA VAL A 196 -1.73 -2.87 19.53
C VAL A 196 -1.21 -4.09 20.24
N PRO A 197 -2.06 -5.08 20.56
CA PRO A 197 -1.62 -6.32 21.18
C PRO A 197 -0.55 -7.02 20.33
N PRO A 198 0.48 -7.63 20.95
CA PRO A 198 1.46 -8.41 20.21
C PRO A 198 0.81 -9.46 19.32
N LYS A 199 1.38 -9.70 18.13
CA LYS A 199 0.82 -10.58 17.10
C LYS A 199 0.61 -12.03 17.56
N PHE A 200 1.42 -12.50 18.50
CA PHE A 200 1.33 -13.85 19.06
C PHE A 200 0.18 -13.99 20.07
N PHE A 201 -0.42 -12.89 20.51
CA PHE A 201 -1.53 -12.95 21.46
C PHE A 201 -2.82 -13.35 20.73
N PRO A 202 -3.56 -14.38 21.17
CA PRO A 202 -4.73 -14.90 20.44
C PRO A 202 -5.99 -14.04 20.67
N THR A 203 -5.90 -12.73 20.36
CA THR A 203 -7.08 -11.88 20.35
C THR A 203 -7.97 -12.22 19.16
N PRO A 204 -9.30 -11.98 19.24
CA PRO A 204 -10.21 -12.18 18.11
C PRO A 204 -9.74 -11.44 16.84
N GLU A 205 -9.20 -10.23 16.99
CA GLU A 205 -8.67 -9.45 15.89
C GLU A 205 -7.43 -10.11 15.27
N ASN A 206 -6.45 -10.55 16.09
CA ASN A 206 -5.27 -11.26 15.60
C ASN A 206 -5.63 -12.56 14.89
N LEU A 207 -6.61 -13.31 15.41
CA LEU A 207 -7.08 -14.54 14.77
C LEU A 207 -7.76 -14.28 13.43
N ARG A 208 -8.60 -13.25 13.34
CA ARG A 208 -9.21 -12.80 12.06
C ARG A 208 -8.12 -12.39 11.07
N PHE A 209 -7.16 -11.59 11.51
CA PHE A 209 -6.04 -11.14 10.68
C PHE A 209 -5.23 -12.32 10.13
N HIS A 210 -4.84 -13.28 10.96
CA HIS A 210 -4.06 -14.44 10.53
C HIS A 210 -4.83 -15.34 9.56
N ARG A 211 -6.15 -15.52 9.77
CA ARG A 211 -6.98 -16.30 8.84
C ARG A 211 -7.07 -15.62 7.47
N ALA A 212 -7.35 -14.33 7.45
CA ALA A 212 -7.41 -13.57 6.21
C ALA A 212 -6.03 -13.54 5.49
N LEU A 213 -4.95 -13.35 6.23
CA LEU A 213 -3.60 -13.40 5.68
C LEU A 213 -3.27 -14.77 5.08
N ALA A 214 -3.68 -15.87 5.72
CA ALA A 214 -3.44 -17.22 5.21
C ALA A 214 -4.16 -17.48 3.87
N VAL A 215 -5.35 -16.89 3.64
CA VAL A 215 -6.04 -16.96 2.34
C VAL A 215 -5.21 -16.26 1.25
N LEU A 216 -4.70 -15.08 1.55
CA LEU A 216 -3.89 -14.29 0.60
C LEU A 216 -2.53 -14.95 0.34
N ASP A 217 -1.86 -15.45 1.37
CA ASP A 217 -0.58 -16.18 1.25
C ASP A 217 -0.75 -17.46 0.40
N LYS A 218 -1.87 -18.16 0.59
CA LYS A 218 -2.19 -19.33 -0.21
C LYS A 218 -2.39 -18.97 -1.69
N LEU A 219 -3.11 -17.88 -1.99
CA LEU A 219 -3.28 -17.41 -3.35
C LEU A 219 -1.92 -17.18 -4.02
N VAL A 220 -1.03 -16.44 -3.38
CA VAL A 220 0.29 -16.13 -3.94
C VAL A 220 1.14 -17.39 -4.10
N SER A 221 1.11 -18.28 -3.12
CA SER A 221 1.84 -19.57 -3.19
C SER A 221 1.32 -20.43 -4.35
N ASP A 222 0.01 -20.49 -4.55
CA ASP A 222 -0.59 -21.25 -5.66
C ASP A 222 -0.18 -20.66 -7.01
N LEU A 223 -0.22 -19.31 -7.16
CA LEU A 223 0.21 -18.61 -8.38
C LEU A 223 1.69 -18.86 -8.71
N LEU A 224 2.58 -18.79 -7.72
CA LEU A 224 3.99 -19.08 -7.90
C LEU A 224 4.23 -20.53 -8.27
N ALA A 225 3.53 -21.47 -7.63
CA ALA A 225 3.65 -22.89 -7.90
C ALA A 225 3.12 -23.27 -9.30
N GLU A 226 2.00 -22.70 -9.71
CA GLU A 226 1.43 -22.88 -11.04
C GLU A 226 2.36 -22.34 -12.12
N ARG A 227 2.89 -21.13 -11.92
CA ARG A 227 3.83 -20.51 -12.86
C ARG A 227 5.08 -21.34 -13.08
N ARG A 228 5.62 -21.97 -12.03
CA ARG A 228 6.80 -22.82 -12.14
C ARG A 228 6.59 -24.14 -12.88
N LYS A 229 5.34 -24.61 -12.93
CA LYS A 229 4.98 -25.83 -13.65
C LYS A 229 4.65 -25.58 -15.13
N THR A 230 4.33 -24.32 -15.48
CA THR A 230 3.91 -23.95 -16.82
C THR A 230 5.13 -23.68 -17.69
N GLU A 231 5.29 -24.42 -18.80
CA GLU A 231 6.36 -24.19 -19.79
C GLU A 231 6.06 -23.00 -20.71
N VAL A 232 4.82 -22.47 -20.66
CA VAL A 232 4.40 -21.35 -21.50
C VAL A 232 5.04 -20.07 -20.98
N VAL A 233 5.85 -19.42 -21.82
CA VAL A 233 6.42 -18.11 -21.50
C VAL A 233 5.29 -17.09 -21.46
N GLN A 234 5.02 -16.57 -20.28
CA GLN A 234 4.06 -15.49 -20.08
C GLN A 234 4.84 -14.17 -19.92
N HIS A 235 4.22 -13.11 -20.41
CA HIS A 235 4.86 -11.76 -20.40
C HIS A 235 4.17 -10.80 -19.41
N ASP A 236 3.71 -11.35 -18.29
CA ASP A 236 3.08 -10.58 -17.21
C ASP A 236 4.11 -10.13 -16.14
N LEU A 237 3.62 -9.37 -15.15
CA LEU A 237 4.48 -8.85 -14.08
C LEU A 237 5.15 -9.98 -13.29
N LEU A 238 4.41 -11.05 -12.96
CA LEU A 238 4.96 -12.15 -12.16
C LEU A 238 6.12 -12.84 -12.87
N ALA A 239 5.98 -13.11 -14.17
CA ALA A 239 7.07 -13.69 -14.98
C ALA A 239 8.31 -12.80 -14.94
N MET A 240 8.12 -11.49 -15.13
CA MET A 240 9.24 -10.53 -15.10
C MET A 240 9.92 -10.44 -13.75
N LEU A 241 9.16 -10.48 -12.64
CA LEU A 241 9.74 -10.48 -11.30
C LEU A 241 10.51 -11.80 -11.02
N MET A 242 10.02 -12.92 -11.51
CA MET A 242 10.69 -14.22 -11.38
C MET A 242 11.99 -14.29 -12.21
N GLU A 243 12.02 -13.63 -13.37
CA GLU A 243 13.19 -13.57 -14.26
C GLU A 243 14.16 -12.43 -13.90
N ALA A 244 13.69 -11.43 -13.16
CA ALA A 244 14.49 -10.26 -12.83
C ALA A 244 15.78 -10.64 -12.10
N ARG A 245 16.88 -10.04 -12.54
CA ARG A 245 18.22 -10.21 -11.94
C ARG A 245 18.84 -8.85 -11.67
N THR A 246 19.73 -8.82 -10.69
CA THR A 246 20.60 -7.65 -10.45
C THR A 246 21.47 -7.35 -11.68
N GLU A 247 22.02 -6.15 -11.77
CA GLU A 247 22.85 -5.70 -12.92
C GLU A 247 24.05 -6.63 -13.18
N ASP A 248 24.59 -7.27 -12.12
CA ASP A 248 25.65 -8.28 -12.23
C ASP A 248 25.13 -9.69 -12.58
N GLY A 249 23.83 -9.86 -12.76
CA GLY A 249 23.17 -11.10 -13.14
C GLY A 249 23.16 -12.20 -12.06
N LYS A 250 23.65 -11.93 -10.85
CA LYS A 250 23.88 -12.96 -9.84
C LYS A 250 22.69 -13.24 -8.95
N GLU A 251 21.89 -12.21 -8.66
CA GLU A 251 20.79 -12.32 -7.69
C GLU A 251 19.44 -12.04 -8.34
N GLY A 252 18.47 -12.92 -8.06
CA GLY A 252 17.07 -12.74 -8.36
C GLY A 252 16.25 -12.46 -7.09
N MET A 253 14.93 -12.38 -7.24
CA MET A 253 14.03 -12.33 -6.10
C MET A 253 13.85 -13.72 -5.50
N SER A 254 13.96 -13.83 -4.18
CA SER A 254 13.56 -15.03 -3.43
C SER A 254 12.03 -15.18 -3.44
N ASP A 255 11.50 -16.36 -3.15
CA ASP A 255 10.06 -16.61 -3.05
C ASP A 255 9.37 -15.67 -2.06
N ARG A 256 10.03 -15.37 -0.96
CA ARG A 256 9.54 -14.40 0.01
C ARG A 256 9.44 -12.99 -0.59
N GLN A 257 10.45 -12.56 -1.32
CA GLN A 257 10.43 -11.26 -1.99
C GLN A 257 9.36 -11.22 -3.08
N LEU A 258 9.24 -12.28 -3.90
CA LEU A 258 8.17 -12.39 -4.90
C LEU A 258 6.79 -12.30 -4.24
N ARG A 259 6.57 -13.03 -3.13
CA ARG A 259 5.34 -12.93 -2.35
C ARG A 259 5.07 -11.50 -1.89
N ASP A 260 6.06 -10.82 -1.34
CA ASP A 260 5.92 -9.48 -0.78
C ASP A 260 5.63 -8.44 -1.88
N GLU A 261 6.26 -8.57 -3.05
CA GLU A 261 5.98 -7.72 -4.21
C GLU A 261 4.59 -7.98 -4.79
N VAL A 262 4.19 -9.25 -4.96
CA VAL A 262 2.86 -9.63 -5.44
C VAL A 262 1.77 -9.06 -4.53
N MET A 263 1.91 -9.23 -3.21
CA MET A 263 0.97 -8.67 -2.23
C MET A 263 0.89 -7.14 -2.31
N THR A 264 2.03 -6.49 -2.48
CA THR A 264 2.09 -5.03 -2.64
C THR A 264 1.35 -4.58 -3.90
N MET A 265 1.55 -5.28 -5.03
CA MET A 265 0.94 -4.92 -6.31
C MET A 265 -0.57 -5.19 -6.34
N VAL A 266 -1.01 -6.32 -5.77
CA VAL A 266 -2.44 -6.63 -5.61
C VAL A 266 -3.13 -5.53 -4.80
N LEU A 267 -2.60 -5.18 -3.65
CA LEU A 267 -3.17 -4.11 -2.82
C LEU A 267 -3.23 -2.78 -3.57
N ALA A 268 -2.10 -2.37 -4.16
CA ALA A 268 -1.99 -1.07 -4.81
C ALA A 268 -2.93 -0.93 -6.03
N GLY A 269 -3.06 -1.98 -6.83
CA GLY A 269 -3.87 -1.94 -8.05
C GLY A 269 -5.36 -2.14 -7.82
N HIS A 270 -5.73 -2.90 -6.79
CA HIS A 270 -7.12 -3.28 -6.52
C HIS A 270 -7.89 -2.16 -5.80
N GLU A 271 -7.53 -1.86 -4.56
CA GLU A 271 -8.33 -0.99 -3.68
C GLU A 271 -8.35 0.47 -4.14
N THR A 272 -7.19 1.02 -4.51
CA THR A 272 -7.10 2.43 -4.87
C THR A 272 -7.92 2.75 -6.12
N THR A 273 -7.86 1.87 -7.12
CA THR A 273 -8.61 2.02 -8.37
C THR A 273 -10.11 1.82 -8.15
N ALA A 274 -10.51 0.82 -7.35
CA ALA A 274 -11.91 0.60 -6.99
C ALA A 274 -12.53 1.80 -6.27
N ASN A 275 -11.81 2.37 -5.30
CA ASN A 275 -12.24 3.57 -4.59
C ASN A 275 -12.36 4.77 -5.54
N ALA A 276 -11.38 5.00 -6.42
CA ALA A 276 -11.43 6.09 -7.39
C ALA A 276 -12.63 5.98 -8.34
N LEU A 277 -12.89 4.77 -8.85
CA LEU A 277 -14.05 4.51 -9.71
C LEU A 277 -15.37 4.71 -8.95
N THR A 278 -15.47 4.21 -7.72
CA THR A 278 -16.67 4.37 -6.88
C THR A 278 -17.00 5.84 -6.62
N TRP A 279 -15.99 6.68 -6.41
CA TRP A 279 -16.19 8.12 -6.18
C TRP A 279 -16.41 8.93 -7.46
N ALA A 280 -16.10 8.35 -8.62
CA ALA A 280 -16.33 9.01 -9.92
C ALA A 280 -17.79 8.90 -10.37
N PHE A 281 -18.53 7.90 -9.89
CA PHE A 281 -19.97 7.72 -10.15
C PHE A 281 -20.85 8.26 -9.04
#